data_8f3041b141f0c5d91664cb2d719ab629
#
_entry.id   8f3041b141f0c5d91664cb2d719ab629
#
_cell.length_a   1.000
_cell.length_b   1.000
_cell.length_c   1.000
_cell.angle_alpha   90.00
_cell.angle_beta   90.00
_cell.angle_gamma   90.00
#
_symmetry.space_group_name_H-M   'P 1'
#
loop_
_entity.id
_entity.type
_entity.pdbx_description
1 polymer ?
#
loop_
_entity_poly.entity_id
_entity_poly.type
_entity_poly.pdbx_seq_one_letter_code
_entity_poly.pdbx_strand_id
1 'polypeptide(L)'
;VSDRLSKIRNFCIIAHIDHGKSTLADRILETTGVFQKREMVEQILDSMELERERGITIKSKAVHMHYTAKDGKTYTLNLIDTPGHVDFTYEVSRALAACEGALLVVDATQGIEAQTLANCYMALDHDLEIIPVINKIDLPSAQPEEVRQEIEDVIGLDASYAPCVSAKTGLNIDQVLEAVVNYVPAPQGDENAPLQALIFDAFYDNYRGAICFIRVKQGTIRTGMRMRMMATGGEFDIVEVGTFAPSYQPCDELKAGDVGYVAASIKDVRETRVGDTITDAMNPADCPLPGYRQVTPMVYCGVYPADGADYPALKDALEKLRMNDASLSFDPETSVALGYGFRCGFLGLLHMDIITERLEREWDLNLVTTAPSVIYRITKTDGTVLMCDNPMALPPIGEIAMMEEPFVHAEIFTPQDSVGTIMDLCQDRRGIFLDMQYEGTRVKLNYDIPLNEIIFDFFDQIKSRSRGYASFDYEFKDYRESQLVKLDILLNGEICDAFSIIVHRDKAYGRGRSICEKLKDVIPRQMFEIPIQAAIGGKVIARETVKAMRKDVLAKCYGGDISRKKKLLEKQKEGKKRMRQFGTVQVPSEAFLAVLKMDSD
;
A
#
# COMPACT_ATOMS: atom_id res chain seq x y z
N VAL A 1 13.90 -10.65 35.99
CA VAL A 1 13.96 -9.43 35.16
C VAL A 1 14.90 -8.47 35.85
N SER A 2 15.93 -7.95 35.19
CA SER A 2 16.82 -6.94 35.75
C SER A 2 16.01 -5.68 36.10
N ASP A 3 16.46 -4.89 37.13
CA ASP A 3 15.77 -3.64 37.49
C ASP A 3 15.65 -2.68 36.30
N ARG A 4 16.59 -2.71 35.36
CA ARG A 4 16.54 -1.94 34.10
C ARG A 4 15.39 -2.40 33.20
N LEU A 5 15.31 -3.69 32.91
CA LEU A 5 14.26 -4.25 32.01
C LEU A 5 12.86 -4.00 32.60
N SER A 6 12.69 -4.06 33.93
CA SER A 6 11.40 -3.81 34.58
C SER A 6 10.83 -2.41 34.30
N LYS A 7 11.69 -1.46 33.92
CA LYS A 7 11.35 -0.06 33.62
C LYS A 7 11.21 0.25 32.13
N ILE A 8 11.33 -0.72 31.24
CA ILE A 8 11.18 -0.54 29.79
C ILE A 8 9.77 -0.97 29.38
N ARG A 9 9.15 -0.20 28.47
CA ARG A 9 7.89 -0.53 27.82
C ARG A 9 8.01 -0.28 26.31
N ASN A 10 7.89 -1.34 25.52
CA ASN A 10 7.87 -1.25 24.06
C ASN A 10 6.44 -1.50 23.60
N PHE A 11 5.85 -0.53 22.96
CA PHE A 11 4.45 -0.59 22.56
C PHE A 11 4.24 0.11 21.21
N CYS A 12 3.19 -0.28 20.53
CA CYS A 12 2.74 0.36 19.32
C CYS A 12 1.30 0.88 19.46
N ILE A 13 0.85 1.66 18.48
CA ILE A 13 -0.52 2.12 18.39
C ILE A 13 -1.15 1.50 17.16
N ILE A 14 -2.21 0.74 17.33
CA ILE A 14 -3.03 0.16 16.27
C ILE A 14 -4.41 0.80 16.29
N ALA A 15 -4.93 1.11 15.10
CA ALA A 15 -6.22 1.76 14.96
C ALA A 15 -6.76 1.58 13.54
N HIS A 16 -8.06 1.76 13.38
CA HIS A 16 -8.64 2.01 12.08
C HIS A 16 -8.26 3.41 11.56
N ILE A 17 -8.37 3.64 10.25
CA ILE A 17 -8.16 4.95 9.64
C ILE A 17 -9.12 5.95 10.30
N ASP A 18 -8.64 7.18 10.52
CA ASP A 18 -9.39 8.28 11.13
C ASP A 18 -9.81 8.08 12.60
N HIS A 19 -9.46 7.01 13.29
CA HIS A 19 -9.71 6.85 14.74
C HIS A 19 -8.81 7.75 15.62
N GLY A 20 -7.86 8.47 15.01
CA GLY A 20 -7.01 9.46 15.69
C GLY A 20 -5.70 8.92 16.22
N LYS A 21 -5.13 7.88 15.60
CA LYS A 21 -3.84 7.27 15.92
C LYS A 21 -2.71 8.28 15.98
N SER A 22 -2.43 9.00 14.88
CA SER A 22 -1.33 9.98 14.80
C SER A 22 -1.53 11.14 15.76
N THR A 23 -2.78 11.59 15.97
CA THR A 23 -3.11 12.63 16.96
C THR A 23 -2.83 12.15 18.39
N LEU A 24 -3.12 10.88 18.72
CA LEU A 24 -2.81 10.32 20.03
C LEU A 24 -1.30 10.20 20.23
N ALA A 25 -0.56 9.75 19.21
CA ALA A 25 0.89 9.70 19.24
C ALA A 25 1.51 11.09 19.51
N ASP A 26 1.04 12.15 18.83
CA ASP A 26 1.48 13.53 19.07
C ASP A 26 1.26 13.96 20.53
N ARG A 27 0.09 13.62 21.11
CA ARG A 27 -0.20 13.96 22.51
C ARG A 27 0.66 13.20 23.51
N ILE A 28 0.97 11.94 23.24
CA ILE A 28 1.92 11.16 24.04
C ILE A 28 3.29 11.82 24.01
N LEU A 29 3.79 12.22 22.84
CA LEU A 29 5.07 12.90 22.67
C LEU A 29 5.11 14.28 23.37
N GLU A 30 4.02 15.04 23.29
CA GLU A 30 3.88 16.33 23.99
C GLU A 30 3.93 16.13 25.51
N THR A 31 3.17 15.15 26.03
CA THR A 31 3.04 14.89 27.47
C THR A 31 4.35 14.37 28.07
N THR A 32 5.11 13.58 27.32
CA THR A 32 6.43 13.07 27.76
C THR A 32 7.56 14.09 27.58
N GLY A 33 7.28 15.22 26.90
CA GLY A 33 8.25 16.32 26.76
C GLY A 33 9.37 16.05 25.74
N VAL A 34 9.21 15.07 24.85
CA VAL A 34 10.17 14.78 23.77
C VAL A 34 10.29 15.96 22.81
N PHE A 35 9.19 16.65 22.55
CA PHE A 35 9.14 17.88 21.76
C PHE A 35 8.68 19.06 22.62
N GLN A 36 9.29 20.23 22.42
CA GLN A 36 8.80 21.45 23.04
C GLN A 36 7.51 21.90 22.32
N LYS A 37 6.58 22.53 23.06
CA LYS A 37 5.32 23.04 22.49
C LYS A 37 5.49 23.92 21.24
N ARG A 38 6.65 24.57 21.10
CA ARG A 38 6.99 25.41 19.95
C ARG A 38 7.39 24.62 18.71
N GLU A 39 7.80 23.36 18.88
CA GLU A 39 8.30 22.46 17.84
C GLU A 39 7.20 21.47 17.38
N MET A 40 6.08 21.44 18.12
CA MET A 40 4.94 20.59 17.78
C MET A 40 4.26 21.08 16.51
N VAL A 41 4.34 20.25 15.49
CA VAL A 41 3.58 20.35 14.25
C VAL A 41 2.56 19.21 14.26
N GLU A 42 1.38 19.40 13.71
CA GLU A 42 0.40 18.30 13.60
C GLU A 42 1.01 17.12 12.83
N GLN A 43 0.80 15.91 13.35
CA GLN A 43 1.34 14.66 12.79
C GLN A 43 2.88 14.69 12.71
N ILE A 44 3.54 14.96 13.83
CA ILE A 44 5.00 15.14 13.89
C ILE A 44 5.77 13.87 13.50
N LEU A 45 5.18 12.68 13.71
CA LEU A 45 5.75 11.41 13.28
C LEU A 45 5.59 11.18 11.78
N ASP A 46 4.59 11.77 11.14
CA ASP A 46 4.40 11.68 9.71
C ASP A 46 5.38 12.64 9.00
N SER A 47 6.59 12.14 8.70
CA SER A 47 7.68 12.98 8.15
C SER A 47 7.58 13.23 6.66
N MET A 48 6.87 12.37 5.93
CA MET A 48 6.64 12.56 4.51
C MET A 48 5.53 13.59 4.30
N GLU A 49 5.70 14.45 3.31
CA GLU A 49 4.66 15.40 2.91
C GLU A 49 3.36 14.68 2.51
N LEU A 50 3.50 13.54 1.81
CA LEU A 50 2.41 12.66 1.42
C LEU A 50 1.63 12.07 2.60
N GLU A 51 2.29 11.70 3.69
CA GLU A 51 1.62 11.22 4.91
C GLU A 51 0.68 12.29 5.46
N ARG A 52 1.16 13.54 5.55
CA ARG A 52 0.40 14.69 6.06
C ARG A 52 -0.73 15.11 5.12
N GLU A 53 -0.49 15.12 3.81
CA GLU A 53 -1.51 15.49 2.82
C GLU A 53 -2.67 14.48 2.79
N ARG A 54 -2.35 13.18 2.91
CA ARG A 54 -3.34 12.10 2.88
C ARG A 54 -3.90 11.74 4.25
N GLY A 55 -3.32 12.26 5.34
CA GLY A 55 -3.72 11.97 6.72
C GLY A 55 -3.49 10.52 7.14
N ILE A 56 -2.55 9.82 6.52
CA ILE A 56 -2.24 8.41 6.79
C ILE A 56 -0.75 8.23 7.09
N THR A 57 -0.42 7.38 8.04
CA THR A 57 0.95 6.92 8.27
C THR A 57 1.29 5.85 7.23
N ILE A 58 2.37 6.05 6.49
CA ILE A 58 2.86 5.12 5.48
C ILE A 58 3.96 4.25 6.06
N LYS A 59 4.87 4.86 6.82
CA LYS A 59 6.05 4.19 7.34
C LYS A 59 6.10 4.20 8.86
N SER A 60 6.42 3.03 9.46
CA SER A 60 6.58 2.90 10.90
C SER A 60 7.75 3.73 11.42
N LYS A 61 7.59 4.35 12.59
CA LYS A 61 8.64 5.09 13.29
C LYS A 61 8.70 4.72 14.74
N ALA A 62 9.92 4.53 15.23
CA ALA A 62 10.16 4.27 16.64
C ALA A 62 10.64 5.56 17.34
N VAL A 63 10.03 5.88 18.48
CA VAL A 63 10.44 7.03 19.31
C VAL A 63 10.73 6.58 20.73
N HIS A 64 11.90 6.98 21.21
CA HIS A 64 12.36 6.74 22.56
C HIS A 64 12.00 7.92 23.46
N MET A 65 11.39 7.67 24.61
CA MET A 65 10.96 8.70 25.56
C MET A 65 11.08 8.25 27.00
N HIS A 66 11.10 9.21 27.93
CA HIS A 66 11.08 8.97 29.38
C HIS A 66 9.79 9.50 29.99
N TYR A 67 9.18 8.71 30.82
CA TYR A 67 7.97 9.09 31.56
C TYR A 67 8.12 8.79 33.05
N THR A 68 7.84 9.78 33.89
CA THR A 68 7.78 9.57 35.34
C THR A 68 6.35 9.29 35.75
N ALA A 69 6.07 8.04 36.09
CA ALA A 69 4.74 7.56 36.43
C ALA A 69 4.31 8.00 37.85
N LYS A 70 3.03 7.80 38.17
CA LYS A 70 2.44 8.12 39.47
C LYS A 70 3.07 7.36 40.62
N ASP A 71 3.75 6.24 40.40
CA ASP A 71 4.52 5.48 41.37
C ASP A 71 5.88 6.14 41.74
N GLY A 72 6.20 7.26 41.10
CA GLY A 72 7.43 8.03 41.28
C GLY A 72 8.65 7.47 40.59
N LYS A 73 8.52 6.39 39.78
CA LYS A 73 9.63 5.84 39.01
C LYS A 73 9.62 6.41 37.59
N THR A 74 10.81 6.50 37.00
CA THR A 74 10.97 6.88 35.60
C THR A 74 11.08 5.62 34.74
N TYR A 75 10.21 5.54 33.76
CA TYR A 75 10.15 4.46 32.76
C TYR A 75 10.70 4.93 31.43
N THR A 76 11.33 4.02 30.72
CA THR A 76 11.72 4.18 29.32
C THR A 76 10.60 3.62 28.46
N LEU A 77 10.00 4.48 27.66
CA LEU A 77 8.92 4.13 26.75
C LEU A 77 9.43 4.18 25.31
N ASN A 78 9.27 3.10 24.57
CA ASN A 78 9.57 3.05 23.14
C ASN A 78 8.24 2.89 22.40
N LEU A 79 7.79 3.96 21.75
CA LEU A 79 6.61 3.97 20.91
C LEU A 79 7.02 3.62 19.47
N ILE A 80 6.37 2.63 18.87
CA ILE A 80 6.48 2.33 17.45
C ILE A 80 5.16 2.69 16.80
N ASP A 81 5.14 3.77 16.01
CA ASP A 81 3.95 4.16 15.25
C ASP A 81 3.77 3.25 14.04
N THR A 82 2.53 2.84 13.76
CA THR A 82 2.21 1.87 12.71
C THR A 82 1.27 2.48 11.68
N PRO A 83 1.32 2.06 10.41
CA PRO A 83 0.26 2.38 9.44
C PRO A 83 -1.11 1.86 9.89
N GLY A 84 -2.18 2.50 9.43
CA GLY A 84 -3.56 2.08 9.72
C GLY A 84 -4.29 1.45 8.52
N HIS A 85 -3.70 1.41 7.33
CA HIS A 85 -4.35 0.96 6.10
C HIS A 85 -4.02 -0.50 5.77
N VAL A 86 -4.96 -1.23 5.16
CA VAL A 86 -4.82 -2.65 4.79
C VAL A 86 -3.61 -2.92 3.89
N ASP A 87 -3.30 -2.04 2.95
CA ASP A 87 -2.14 -2.20 2.06
C ASP A 87 -0.80 -2.24 2.82
N PHE A 88 -0.76 -1.72 4.05
CA PHE A 88 0.43 -1.67 4.90
C PHE A 88 0.42 -2.68 6.05
N THR A 89 -0.43 -3.69 6.00
CA THR A 89 -0.52 -4.78 7.00
C THR A 89 0.84 -5.39 7.32
N TYR A 90 1.72 -5.47 6.31
CA TYR A 90 3.08 -5.97 6.48
C TYR A 90 3.95 -5.06 7.36
N GLU A 91 3.85 -3.74 7.21
CA GLU A 91 4.53 -2.78 8.08
C GLU A 91 4.01 -2.88 9.52
N VAL A 92 2.70 -3.05 9.69
CA VAL A 92 2.07 -3.28 11.00
C VAL A 92 2.64 -4.52 11.66
N SER A 93 2.66 -5.66 10.98
CA SER A 93 3.18 -6.92 11.52
C SER A 93 4.64 -6.81 11.98
N ARG A 94 5.47 -6.04 11.27
CA ARG A 94 6.88 -5.79 11.66
C ARG A 94 6.98 -4.98 12.95
N ALA A 95 6.19 -3.93 13.06
CA ALA A 95 6.16 -3.09 14.25
C ALA A 95 5.67 -3.86 15.47
N LEU A 96 4.64 -4.70 15.30
CA LEU A 96 4.10 -5.56 16.35
C LEU A 96 5.17 -6.51 16.92
N ALA A 97 5.96 -7.17 16.08
CA ALA A 97 7.00 -8.10 16.53
C ALA A 97 8.13 -7.45 17.34
N ALA A 98 8.27 -6.13 17.25
CA ALA A 98 9.24 -5.37 18.03
C ALA A 98 8.71 -4.92 19.41
N CYS A 99 7.41 -5.09 19.68
CA CYS A 99 6.70 -4.64 20.88
C CYS A 99 6.38 -5.77 21.86
N GLU A 100 5.99 -5.40 23.05
CA GLU A 100 5.38 -6.25 24.08
C GLU A 100 3.91 -5.87 24.34
N GLY A 101 3.44 -4.70 23.86
CA GLY A 101 2.05 -4.30 23.98
C GLY A 101 1.58 -3.43 22.82
N ALA A 102 0.26 -3.31 22.68
CA ALA A 102 -0.39 -2.49 21.67
C ALA A 102 -1.53 -1.66 22.27
N LEU A 103 -1.57 -0.38 21.94
CA LEU A 103 -2.74 0.47 22.22
C LEU A 103 -3.73 0.34 21.07
N LEU A 104 -4.89 -0.23 21.35
CA LEU A 104 -5.99 -0.35 20.39
C LEU A 104 -6.89 0.88 20.50
N VAL A 105 -6.76 1.82 19.55
CA VAL A 105 -7.53 3.06 19.56
C VAL A 105 -8.85 2.87 18.83
N VAL A 106 -9.95 3.09 19.53
CA VAL A 106 -11.30 2.99 19.01
C VAL A 106 -12.01 4.34 19.13
N ASP A 107 -12.67 4.76 18.06
CA ASP A 107 -13.46 6.01 18.05
C ASP A 107 -14.76 5.83 18.84
N ALA A 108 -15.02 6.70 19.82
CA ALA A 108 -16.21 6.68 20.64
C ALA A 108 -17.53 6.92 19.86
N THR A 109 -17.45 7.33 18.59
CA THR A 109 -18.62 7.61 17.73
C THR A 109 -18.86 6.53 16.69
N GLN A 110 -17.81 5.79 16.31
CA GLN A 110 -17.86 4.79 15.24
C GLN A 110 -17.79 3.35 15.76
N GLY A 111 -17.16 3.13 16.94
CA GLY A 111 -16.97 1.80 17.49
C GLY A 111 -15.95 0.96 16.73
N ILE A 112 -16.14 -0.36 16.72
CA ILE A 112 -15.25 -1.32 16.07
C ILE A 112 -15.47 -1.32 14.55
N GLU A 113 -14.37 -1.34 13.81
CA GLU A 113 -14.38 -1.43 12.35
C GLU A 113 -13.48 -2.59 11.86
N ALA A 114 -13.55 -2.94 10.56
CA ALA A 114 -12.85 -4.10 10.00
C ALA A 114 -11.35 -4.14 10.33
N GLN A 115 -10.66 -3.02 10.12
CA GLN A 115 -9.22 -2.92 10.42
C GLN A 115 -8.92 -2.94 11.92
N THR A 116 -9.86 -2.56 12.78
CA THR A 116 -9.73 -2.70 14.24
C THR A 116 -9.56 -4.16 14.62
N LEU A 117 -10.42 -5.03 14.06
CA LEU A 117 -10.35 -6.48 14.29
C LEU A 117 -9.11 -7.11 13.68
N ALA A 118 -8.82 -6.80 12.41
CA ALA A 118 -7.66 -7.36 11.72
C ALA A 118 -6.35 -7.02 12.46
N ASN A 119 -6.16 -5.76 12.87
CA ASN A 119 -5.01 -5.33 13.64
C ASN A 119 -4.97 -5.97 15.04
N CYS A 120 -6.12 -6.17 15.68
CA CYS A 120 -6.20 -6.83 16.97
C CYS A 120 -5.78 -8.30 16.87
N TYR A 121 -6.27 -9.05 15.88
CA TYR A 121 -5.87 -10.45 15.67
C TYR A 121 -4.39 -10.57 15.35
N MET A 122 -3.82 -9.68 14.53
CA MET A 122 -2.37 -9.65 14.31
C MET A 122 -1.57 -9.40 15.59
N ALA A 123 -2.05 -8.52 16.47
CA ALA A 123 -1.39 -8.27 17.76
C ALA A 123 -1.46 -9.52 18.67
N LEU A 124 -2.58 -10.24 18.67
CA LEU A 124 -2.73 -11.51 19.39
C LEU A 124 -1.81 -12.61 18.83
N ASP A 125 -1.65 -12.69 17.51
CA ASP A 125 -0.73 -13.65 16.87
C ASP A 125 0.75 -13.41 17.26
N HIS A 126 1.07 -12.18 17.69
CA HIS A 126 2.38 -11.80 18.22
C HIS A 126 2.47 -11.85 19.76
N ASP A 127 1.47 -12.41 20.45
CA ASP A 127 1.40 -12.50 21.92
C ASP A 127 1.51 -11.13 22.62
N LEU A 128 0.97 -10.06 22.03
CA LEU A 128 1.00 -8.72 22.61
C LEU A 128 -0.12 -8.53 23.62
N GLU A 129 0.19 -7.79 24.70
CA GLU A 129 -0.84 -7.25 25.58
C GLU A 129 -1.56 -6.10 24.91
N ILE A 130 -2.89 -6.20 24.73
CA ILE A 130 -3.69 -5.21 24.03
C ILE A 130 -4.46 -4.35 25.03
N ILE A 131 -4.22 -3.05 24.97
CA ILE A 131 -4.86 -2.06 25.83
C ILE A 131 -5.84 -1.25 24.99
N PRO A 132 -7.16 -1.42 25.16
CA PRO A 132 -8.14 -0.59 24.47
C PRO A 132 -8.09 0.85 24.98
N VAL A 133 -8.21 1.81 24.04
CA VAL A 133 -8.25 3.26 24.30
C VAL A 133 -9.42 3.85 23.53
N ILE A 134 -10.39 4.43 24.21
CA ILE A 134 -11.58 5.02 23.60
C ILE A 134 -11.33 6.51 23.37
N ASN A 135 -11.20 6.88 22.08
CA ASN A 135 -10.85 8.24 21.66
C ASN A 135 -12.07 9.04 21.19
N LYS A 136 -11.88 10.35 21.02
CA LYS A 136 -12.87 11.33 20.53
C LYS A 136 -14.07 11.51 21.45
N ILE A 137 -13.90 11.38 22.76
CA ILE A 137 -14.97 11.61 23.74
C ILE A 137 -15.46 13.07 23.81
N ASP A 138 -14.76 13.99 23.15
CA ASP A 138 -15.14 15.39 23.00
C ASP A 138 -16.29 15.63 22.01
N LEU A 139 -16.61 14.65 21.18
CA LEU A 139 -17.66 14.76 20.18
C LEU A 139 -19.05 14.56 20.83
N PRO A 140 -20.08 15.34 20.42
CA PRO A 140 -21.42 15.23 20.99
C PRO A 140 -22.11 13.87 20.78
N SER A 141 -21.68 13.13 19.75
CA SER A 141 -22.18 11.79 19.40
C SER A 141 -21.39 10.65 20.05
N ALA A 142 -20.41 10.96 20.90
CA ALA A 142 -19.58 9.95 21.54
C ALA A 142 -20.40 9.10 22.54
N GLN A 143 -20.22 7.77 22.45
CA GLN A 143 -20.90 6.77 23.30
C GLN A 143 -19.87 5.82 23.93
N PRO A 144 -19.00 6.29 24.84
CA PRO A 144 -17.87 5.49 25.35
C PRO A 144 -18.29 4.17 26.01
N GLU A 145 -19.42 4.16 26.74
CA GLU A 145 -19.88 2.96 27.44
C GLU A 145 -20.42 1.89 26.46
N GLU A 146 -21.07 2.31 25.39
CA GLU A 146 -21.52 1.38 24.32
C GLU A 146 -20.32 0.78 23.59
N VAL A 147 -19.30 1.60 23.29
CA VAL A 147 -18.06 1.12 22.65
C VAL A 147 -17.26 0.19 23.56
N ARG A 148 -17.25 0.40 24.89
CA ARG A 148 -16.67 -0.56 25.82
C ARG A 148 -17.35 -1.93 25.73
N GLN A 149 -18.68 -1.94 25.79
CA GLN A 149 -19.45 -3.16 25.68
C GLN A 149 -19.21 -3.86 24.32
N GLU A 150 -19.12 -3.09 23.24
CA GLU A 150 -18.81 -3.62 21.90
C GLU A 150 -17.43 -4.28 21.86
N ILE A 151 -16.40 -3.66 22.48
CA ILE A 151 -15.05 -4.25 22.59
C ILE A 151 -15.09 -5.59 23.34
N GLU A 152 -15.82 -5.65 24.45
CA GLU A 152 -15.96 -6.88 25.24
C GLU A 152 -16.73 -7.96 24.51
N ASP A 153 -17.82 -7.61 23.84
CA ASP A 153 -18.69 -8.56 23.16
C ASP A 153 -18.09 -9.09 21.84
N VAL A 154 -17.43 -8.23 21.06
CA VAL A 154 -16.94 -8.55 19.70
C VAL A 154 -15.51 -9.08 19.73
N ILE A 155 -14.62 -8.44 20.51
CA ILE A 155 -13.20 -8.81 20.56
C ILE A 155 -12.92 -9.76 21.72
N GLY A 156 -13.69 -9.66 22.80
CA GLY A 156 -13.46 -10.43 24.03
C GLY A 156 -12.36 -9.84 24.94
N LEU A 157 -11.97 -8.60 24.75
CA LEU A 157 -11.01 -7.88 25.60
C LEU A 157 -11.73 -7.21 26.76
N ASP A 158 -11.17 -7.27 27.97
CA ASP A 158 -11.65 -6.47 29.10
C ASP A 158 -11.42 -4.98 28.82
N ALA A 159 -12.50 -4.24 28.58
CA ALA A 159 -12.47 -2.80 28.34
C ALA A 159 -12.87 -1.97 29.57
N SER A 160 -13.10 -2.60 30.72
CA SER A 160 -13.53 -1.91 31.96
C SER A 160 -12.53 -0.85 32.43
N TYR A 161 -11.23 -1.06 32.17
CA TYR A 161 -10.14 -0.14 32.52
C TYR A 161 -9.70 0.77 31.37
N ALA A 162 -10.36 0.68 30.21
CA ALA A 162 -9.98 1.42 29.01
C ALA A 162 -10.02 2.95 29.24
N PRO A 163 -8.89 3.67 29.05
CA PRO A 163 -8.89 5.12 29.12
C PRO A 163 -9.84 5.73 28.07
N CYS A 164 -10.70 6.65 28.53
CA CYS A 164 -11.55 7.46 27.66
C CYS A 164 -10.89 8.83 27.45
N VAL A 165 -10.47 9.11 26.21
CA VAL A 165 -9.60 10.25 25.91
C VAL A 165 -10.13 11.11 24.76
N SER A 166 -9.64 12.35 24.72
CA SER A 166 -9.69 13.16 23.51
C SER A 166 -8.27 13.52 23.11
N ALA A 167 -7.74 12.84 22.10
CA ALA A 167 -6.44 13.16 21.53
C ALA A 167 -6.40 14.59 20.98
N LYS A 168 -7.52 15.08 20.43
CA LYS A 168 -7.64 16.45 19.90
C LYS A 168 -7.45 17.52 20.99
N THR A 169 -8.09 17.35 22.14
CA THR A 169 -8.03 18.33 23.24
C THR A 169 -6.94 18.06 24.27
N GLY A 170 -6.30 16.87 24.22
CA GLY A 170 -5.32 16.42 25.20
C GLY A 170 -5.93 15.89 26.52
N LEU A 171 -7.24 15.64 26.55
CA LEU A 171 -7.94 15.18 27.74
C LEU A 171 -7.56 13.73 28.07
N ASN A 172 -7.20 13.46 29.33
CA ASN A 172 -6.91 12.14 29.91
C ASN A 172 -5.72 11.39 29.27
N ILE A 173 -4.80 12.04 28.58
CA ILE A 173 -3.62 11.39 27.97
C ILE A 173 -2.71 10.76 29.02
N ASP A 174 -2.63 11.34 30.22
CA ASP A 174 -1.92 10.77 31.36
C ASP A 174 -2.44 9.37 31.72
N GLN A 175 -3.74 9.10 31.57
CA GLN A 175 -4.32 7.78 31.85
C GLN A 175 -3.82 6.73 30.85
N VAL A 176 -3.58 7.11 29.59
CA VAL A 176 -2.99 6.21 28.59
C VAL A 176 -1.57 5.84 28.97
N LEU A 177 -0.75 6.84 29.37
CA LEU A 177 0.64 6.59 29.80
C LEU A 177 0.70 5.71 31.06
N GLU A 178 -0.18 5.94 32.02
CA GLU A 178 -0.29 5.07 33.20
C GLU A 178 -0.75 3.65 32.83
N ALA A 179 -1.67 3.50 31.88
CA ALA A 179 -2.09 2.18 31.38
C ALA A 179 -0.91 1.45 30.71
N VAL A 180 -0.11 2.13 29.89
CA VAL A 180 1.11 1.58 29.30
C VAL A 180 2.07 1.08 30.38
N VAL A 181 2.34 1.89 31.42
CA VAL A 181 3.25 1.50 32.50
C VAL A 181 2.73 0.28 33.28
N ASN A 182 1.43 0.22 33.53
CA ASN A 182 0.82 -0.80 34.41
C ASN A 182 0.54 -2.12 33.70
N TYR A 183 0.13 -2.09 32.43
CA TYR A 183 -0.36 -3.28 31.71
C TYR A 183 0.61 -3.81 30.66
N VAL A 184 1.39 -2.96 29.96
CA VAL A 184 2.39 -3.47 29.01
C VAL A 184 3.47 -4.24 29.77
N PRO A 185 3.74 -5.51 29.42
CA PRO A 185 4.77 -6.28 30.11
C PRO A 185 6.18 -5.70 29.86
N ALA A 186 7.05 -5.90 30.82
CA ALA A 186 8.46 -5.57 30.64
C ALA A 186 9.11 -6.55 29.65
N PRO A 187 10.02 -6.07 28.78
CA PRO A 187 10.72 -6.94 27.85
C PRO A 187 11.55 -7.98 28.61
N GLN A 188 11.70 -9.15 28.00
CA GLN A 188 12.54 -10.22 28.51
C GLN A 188 13.86 -10.27 27.72
N GLY A 189 14.93 -10.78 28.34
CA GLY A 189 16.22 -10.98 27.71
C GLY A 189 17.38 -10.97 28.71
N ASP A 190 18.54 -11.49 28.27
CA ASP A 190 19.79 -11.49 29.02
C ASP A 190 20.82 -10.64 28.28
N GLU A 191 21.33 -9.60 28.93
CA GLU A 191 22.34 -8.67 28.39
C GLU A 191 23.70 -9.37 28.11
N ASN A 192 23.97 -10.51 28.77
CA ASN A 192 25.21 -11.28 28.65
C ASN A 192 25.12 -12.46 27.66
N ALA A 193 23.94 -12.75 27.14
CA ALA A 193 23.76 -13.79 26.12
C ALA A 193 24.39 -13.37 24.77
N PRO A 194 24.62 -14.31 23.84
CA PRO A 194 24.98 -13.97 22.47
C PRO A 194 23.97 -13.00 21.85
N LEU A 195 24.47 -12.03 21.10
CA LEU A 195 23.63 -10.98 20.50
C LEU A 195 22.58 -11.55 19.54
N GLN A 196 21.34 -11.20 19.76
CA GLN A 196 20.23 -11.39 18.83
C GLN A 196 19.42 -10.08 18.77
N ALA A 197 19.51 -9.36 17.65
CA ALA A 197 18.74 -8.17 17.39
C ALA A 197 17.91 -8.34 16.12
N LEU A 198 16.59 -8.13 16.21
CA LEU A 198 15.64 -8.23 15.10
C LEU A 198 15.64 -6.91 14.33
N ILE A 199 15.83 -6.98 13.02
CA ILE A 199 15.63 -5.83 12.13
C ILE A 199 14.14 -5.72 11.82
N PHE A 200 13.46 -4.68 12.31
CA PHE A 200 12.04 -4.48 12.02
C PHE A 200 11.80 -3.45 10.91
N ASP A 201 12.79 -2.57 10.62
CA ASP A 201 12.78 -1.68 9.46
C ASP A 201 14.21 -1.33 9.05
N ALA A 202 14.38 -0.79 7.83
CA ALA A 202 15.66 -0.31 7.33
C ALA A 202 15.44 0.94 6.46
N PHE A 203 16.40 1.85 6.53
CA PHE A 203 16.42 3.08 5.77
C PHE A 203 17.79 3.29 5.15
N TYR A 204 17.84 3.75 3.90
CA TYR A 204 19.09 4.11 3.25
C TYR A 204 19.35 5.61 3.32
N ASP A 205 20.46 5.97 3.91
CA ASP A 205 20.98 7.32 3.96
C ASP A 205 22.20 7.45 3.03
N ASN A 206 22.21 8.47 2.19
CA ASN A 206 23.28 8.66 1.20
C ASN A 206 24.69 8.87 1.83
N TYR A 207 24.75 9.28 3.10
CA TYR A 207 25.98 9.55 3.82
C TYR A 207 26.39 8.43 4.79
N ARG A 208 25.39 7.79 5.43
CA ARG A 208 25.61 6.76 6.48
C ARG A 208 25.46 5.33 5.95
N GLY A 209 24.97 5.16 4.73
CA GLY A 209 24.62 3.85 4.18
C GLY A 209 23.30 3.33 4.74
N ALA A 210 23.13 2.01 4.83
CA ALA A 210 21.94 1.43 5.40
C ALA A 210 21.91 1.62 6.92
N ILE A 211 20.81 2.19 7.41
CA ILE A 211 20.48 2.32 8.83
C ILE A 211 19.38 1.29 9.11
N CYS A 212 19.68 0.32 9.97
CA CYS A 212 18.73 -0.71 10.38
C CYS A 212 18.08 -0.32 11.72
N PHE A 213 16.77 -0.29 11.78
CA PHE A 213 16.03 -0.17 13.04
C PHE A 213 15.91 -1.54 13.67
N ILE A 214 16.35 -1.64 14.91
CA ILE A 214 16.52 -2.93 15.59
C ILE A 214 15.82 -2.97 16.94
N ARG A 215 15.35 -4.17 17.26
CA ARG A 215 14.91 -4.57 18.58
C ARG A 215 15.91 -5.58 19.14
N VAL A 216 16.67 -5.21 20.17
CA VAL A 216 17.61 -6.13 20.82
C VAL A 216 16.83 -7.08 21.74
N LYS A 217 16.76 -8.34 21.37
CA LYS A 217 16.09 -9.40 22.17
C LYS A 217 17.04 -10.04 23.18
N GLN A 218 18.31 -10.27 22.79
CA GLN A 218 19.36 -10.86 23.64
C GLN A 218 20.69 -10.15 23.42
N GLY A 219 21.54 -10.14 24.42
CA GLY A 219 22.90 -9.63 24.33
C GLY A 219 23.00 -8.11 24.34
N THR A 220 24.11 -7.62 23.85
CA THR A 220 24.44 -6.19 23.76
C THR A 220 25.10 -5.89 22.42
N ILE A 221 24.69 -4.81 21.75
CA ILE A 221 25.29 -4.31 20.52
C ILE A 221 25.97 -2.96 20.79
N ARG A 222 27.19 -2.76 20.23
CA ARG A 222 28.04 -1.59 20.50
C ARG A 222 28.68 -1.06 19.23
N THR A 223 29.00 0.22 19.24
CA THR A 223 29.85 0.83 18.21
C THR A 223 31.19 0.11 18.13
N GLY A 224 31.69 -0.14 16.93
CA GLY A 224 32.95 -0.84 16.65
C GLY A 224 32.89 -2.37 16.72
N MET A 225 31.74 -2.97 17.07
CA MET A 225 31.55 -4.42 16.92
C MET A 225 31.44 -4.82 15.44
N ARG A 226 31.86 -6.04 15.14
CA ARG A 226 31.60 -6.67 13.85
C ARG A 226 30.33 -7.49 13.93
N MET A 227 29.30 -7.02 13.27
CA MET A 227 28.01 -7.70 13.20
C MET A 227 27.94 -8.65 12.02
N ARG A 228 27.11 -9.70 12.15
CA ARG A 228 26.77 -10.63 11.09
C ARG A 228 25.25 -10.71 10.92
N MET A 229 24.81 -10.62 9.68
CA MET A 229 23.43 -10.89 9.28
C MET A 229 23.21 -12.39 9.19
N MET A 230 22.26 -12.98 9.90
CA MET A 230 22.11 -14.42 9.97
C MET A 230 21.48 -15.03 8.70
N ALA A 231 20.59 -14.31 8.02
CA ALA A 231 19.94 -14.80 6.80
C ALA A 231 20.81 -14.59 5.55
N THR A 232 21.47 -13.44 5.41
CA THR A 232 22.30 -13.13 4.24
C THR A 232 23.75 -13.56 4.41
N GLY A 233 24.21 -13.74 5.64
CA GLY A 233 25.60 -14.06 5.98
C GLY A 233 26.58 -12.90 5.86
N GLY A 234 26.12 -11.70 5.50
CA GLY A 234 26.94 -10.49 5.40
C GLY A 234 27.53 -10.08 6.74
N GLU A 235 28.79 -9.65 6.75
CA GLU A 235 29.48 -9.15 7.94
C GLU A 235 29.89 -7.68 7.75
N PHE A 236 29.62 -6.85 8.74
CA PHE A 236 29.82 -5.41 8.69
C PHE A 236 30.32 -4.85 10.02
N ASP A 237 31.16 -3.83 9.95
CA ASP A 237 31.59 -3.10 11.13
C ASP A 237 30.54 -2.05 11.50
N ILE A 238 30.11 -2.04 12.76
CA ILE A 238 29.14 -1.07 13.29
C ILE A 238 29.83 0.28 13.45
N VAL A 239 29.34 1.28 12.74
CA VAL A 239 29.85 2.65 12.80
C VAL A 239 29.18 3.43 13.93
N GLU A 240 27.86 3.24 14.09
CA GLU A 240 27.07 3.99 15.06
C GLU A 240 25.90 3.13 15.55
N VAL A 241 25.58 3.21 16.82
CA VAL A 241 24.34 2.74 17.43
C VAL A 241 23.66 3.88 18.15
N GLY A 242 22.34 3.83 18.28
CA GLY A 242 21.63 4.90 18.99
C GLY A 242 20.13 4.66 19.09
N THR A 243 19.44 5.62 19.68
CA THR A 243 17.99 5.70 19.81
C THR A 243 17.44 6.86 18.97
N PHE A 244 16.13 6.91 18.81
CA PHE A 244 15.49 7.98 18.08
C PHE A 244 14.56 8.79 19.00
N ALA A 245 14.94 10.06 19.28
CA ALA A 245 14.17 10.93 20.16
C ALA A 245 14.58 12.41 20.00
N PRO A 246 13.88 13.22 19.39
CA PRO A 246 13.15 13.38 18.15
C PRO A 246 14.02 13.25 16.89
N SER A 247 15.33 13.14 17.07
CA SER A 247 16.33 12.89 16.02
C SER A 247 17.22 11.72 16.42
N TYR A 248 18.08 11.29 15.53
CA TYR A 248 19.07 10.25 15.82
C TYR A 248 19.96 10.71 17.00
N GLN A 249 19.92 9.92 18.09
CA GLN A 249 20.71 10.13 19.30
C GLN A 249 21.73 8.99 19.42
N PRO A 250 23.00 9.22 19.03
CA PRO A 250 24.04 8.21 19.20
C PRO A 250 24.21 7.82 20.65
N CYS A 251 24.46 6.55 20.91
CA CYS A 251 24.81 6.03 22.22
C CYS A 251 25.97 5.01 22.11
N ASP A 252 26.56 4.64 23.22
CA ASP A 252 27.69 3.69 23.24
C ASP A 252 27.23 2.26 22.98
N GLU A 253 26.07 1.88 23.49
CA GLU A 253 25.53 0.52 23.40
C GLU A 253 24.00 0.48 23.49
N LEU A 254 23.40 -0.56 22.89
CA LEU A 254 22.02 -0.98 23.10
C LEU A 254 22.03 -2.41 23.67
N LYS A 255 21.18 -2.66 24.66
CA LYS A 255 21.11 -3.92 25.40
C LYS A 255 19.80 -4.65 25.18
N ALA A 256 19.73 -5.91 25.57
CA ALA A 256 18.49 -6.66 25.60
C ALA A 256 17.35 -5.81 26.20
N GLY A 257 16.24 -5.71 25.49
CA GLY A 257 15.10 -4.87 25.84
C GLY A 257 15.03 -3.55 25.07
N ASP A 258 16.13 -3.02 24.54
CA ASP A 258 16.15 -1.71 23.88
C ASP A 258 15.66 -1.80 22.42
N VAL A 259 15.03 -0.70 21.98
CA VAL A 259 14.70 -0.39 20.60
C VAL A 259 15.59 0.77 20.16
N GLY A 260 16.22 0.64 18.99
CA GLY A 260 17.11 1.67 18.50
C GLY A 260 17.50 1.44 17.04
N TYR A 261 18.62 2.03 16.63
CA TYR A 261 19.15 1.84 15.29
C TYR A 261 20.63 1.45 15.32
N VAL A 262 21.05 0.82 14.25
CA VAL A 262 22.45 0.55 13.92
C VAL A 262 22.76 1.06 12.53
N ALA A 263 23.82 1.83 12.40
CA ALA A 263 24.40 2.22 11.13
C ALA A 263 25.70 1.45 10.91
N ALA A 264 25.79 0.79 9.80
CA ALA A 264 26.99 0.12 9.33
C ALA A 264 27.26 0.55 7.89
N SER A 265 28.52 0.48 7.45
CA SER A 265 28.89 0.91 6.09
C SER A 265 28.40 -0.05 5.01
N ILE A 266 27.12 -0.42 5.06
CA ILE A 266 26.49 -1.31 4.09
C ILE A 266 26.11 -0.50 2.85
N LYS A 267 26.77 -0.83 1.74
CA LYS A 267 26.56 -0.14 0.46
C LYS A 267 25.49 -0.80 -0.41
N ASP A 268 25.28 -2.06 -0.25
CA ASP A 268 24.27 -2.86 -0.97
C ASP A 268 23.15 -3.27 -0.02
N VAL A 269 21.99 -2.69 -0.20
CA VAL A 269 20.82 -2.95 0.66
C VAL A 269 20.27 -4.37 0.51
N ARG A 270 20.59 -5.06 -0.58
CA ARG A 270 20.27 -6.50 -0.72
C ARG A 270 20.92 -7.36 0.36
N GLU A 271 21.93 -6.84 1.04
CA GLU A 271 22.59 -7.47 2.18
C GLU A 271 21.87 -7.21 3.51
N THR A 272 20.90 -6.28 3.54
CA THR A 272 20.02 -6.05 4.69
C THR A 272 18.61 -6.50 4.35
N ARG A 273 18.08 -7.45 5.08
CA ARG A 273 16.67 -7.86 4.96
C ARG A 273 15.95 -7.50 6.23
N VAL A 274 14.82 -6.82 6.09
CA VAL A 274 13.90 -6.63 7.22
C VAL A 274 13.39 -8.00 7.66
N GLY A 275 13.42 -8.27 8.96
CA GLY A 275 13.15 -9.58 9.53
C GLY A 275 14.39 -10.46 9.72
N ASP A 276 15.56 -10.00 9.28
CA ASP A 276 16.81 -10.69 9.59
C ASP A 276 17.24 -10.46 11.05
N THR A 277 18.08 -11.34 11.53
CA THR A 277 18.68 -11.26 12.86
C THR A 277 20.14 -10.81 12.75
N ILE A 278 20.46 -9.75 13.49
CA ILE A 278 21.87 -9.34 13.68
C ILE A 278 22.43 -10.09 14.87
N THR A 279 23.62 -10.67 14.68
CA THR A 279 24.42 -11.30 15.73
C THR A 279 25.85 -10.77 15.74
N ASP A 280 26.61 -11.09 16.78
CA ASP A 280 28.05 -10.81 16.85
C ASP A 280 28.82 -11.80 15.97
N ALA A 281 29.64 -11.32 15.03
CA ALA A 281 30.44 -12.18 14.17
C ALA A 281 31.48 -13.01 14.94
N MET A 282 31.93 -12.53 16.09
CA MET A 282 32.93 -13.21 16.95
C MET A 282 32.29 -14.21 17.91
N ASN A 283 31.04 -13.99 18.31
CA ASN A 283 30.29 -14.86 19.21
C ASN A 283 28.83 -14.96 18.73
N PRO A 284 28.60 -15.67 17.61
CA PRO A 284 27.28 -15.72 17.00
C PRO A 284 26.28 -16.52 17.85
N ALA A 285 25.02 -16.10 17.80
CA ALA A 285 23.92 -16.88 18.34
C ALA A 285 23.68 -18.16 17.52
N ASP A 286 23.17 -19.21 18.15
CA ASP A 286 22.97 -20.53 17.54
C ASP A 286 21.83 -20.55 16.49
N CYS A 287 20.79 -19.70 16.67
CA CYS A 287 19.63 -19.64 15.78
C CYS A 287 19.15 -18.20 15.56
N PRO A 288 18.59 -17.89 14.38
CA PRO A 288 17.98 -16.61 14.15
C PRO A 288 16.65 -16.50 14.93
N LEU A 289 16.24 -15.25 15.18
CA LEU A 289 14.88 -14.96 15.64
C LEU A 289 13.86 -15.32 14.55
N PRO A 290 12.60 -15.60 14.90
CA PRO A 290 11.55 -15.77 13.89
C PRO A 290 11.52 -14.54 12.99
N GLY A 291 11.73 -14.76 11.69
CA GLY A 291 11.66 -13.69 10.69
C GLY A 291 10.24 -13.45 10.20
N TYR A 292 10.08 -12.39 9.41
CA TYR A 292 8.79 -12.08 8.79
C TYR A 292 8.53 -12.96 7.57
N ARG A 293 7.25 -13.24 7.27
CA ARG A 293 6.87 -13.84 6.00
C ARG A 293 7.22 -12.87 4.86
N GLN A 294 7.73 -13.40 3.76
CA GLN A 294 7.89 -12.58 2.55
C GLN A 294 6.50 -12.22 2.04
N VAL A 295 6.30 -10.93 1.80
CA VAL A 295 5.06 -10.44 1.22
C VAL A 295 5.14 -10.58 -0.29
N THR A 296 4.11 -11.16 -0.87
CA THR A 296 3.98 -11.25 -2.33
C THR A 296 3.15 -10.06 -2.80
N PRO A 297 3.63 -9.29 -3.77
CA PRO A 297 2.83 -8.24 -4.38
C PRO A 297 1.51 -8.78 -4.93
N MET A 298 0.45 -8.02 -4.78
CA MET A 298 -0.90 -8.40 -5.19
C MET A 298 -1.34 -7.68 -6.47
N VAL A 299 -0.81 -6.48 -6.69
CA VAL A 299 -1.15 -5.59 -7.81
C VAL A 299 0.10 -5.30 -8.62
N TYR A 300 -0.01 -5.38 -9.93
CA TYR A 300 1.10 -5.14 -10.86
C TYR A 300 0.72 -4.10 -11.90
N CYS A 301 1.62 -3.16 -12.18
CA CYS A 301 1.47 -2.26 -13.33
C CYS A 301 2.82 -1.99 -13.99
N GLY A 302 2.80 -1.61 -15.25
CA GLY A 302 3.96 -1.08 -15.95
C GLY A 302 4.16 0.39 -15.58
N VAL A 303 5.39 0.77 -15.24
CA VAL A 303 5.80 2.16 -14.95
C VAL A 303 6.84 2.58 -15.98
N TYR A 304 6.53 3.62 -16.74
CA TYR A 304 7.34 4.09 -17.86
C TYR A 304 7.65 5.58 -17.70
N PRO A 305 8.86 6.03 -18.03
CA PRO A 305 9.12 7.45 -18.11
C PRO A 305 8.40 8.04 -19.34
N ALA A 306 7.83 9.23 -19.21
CA ALA A 306 7.21 9.93 -20.34
C ALA A 306 8.23 10.31 -21.42
N ASP A 307 9.49 10.59 -21.02
CA ASP A 307 10.64 10.72 -21.93
C ASP A 307 11.54 9.49 -21.76
N GLY A 308 11.78 8.75 -22.83
CA GLY A 308 12.65 7.57 -22.82
C GLY A 308 14.09 7.85 -22.38
N ALA A 309 14.54 9.10 -22.40
CA ALA A 309 15.85 9.52 -21.88
C ALA A 309 15.94 9.36 -20.35
N ASP A 310 14.82 9.40 -19.64
CA ASP A 310 14.75 9.31 -18.18
C ASP A 310 14.74 7.85 -17.66
N TYR A 311 14.80 6.84 -18.54
CA TYR A 311 14.83 5.43 -18.12
C TYR A 311 15.96 5.09 -17.10
N PRO A 312 17.21 5.57 -17.26
CA PRO A 312 18.25 5.33 -16.26
C PRO A 312 17.93 5.98 -14.90
N ALA A 313 17.35 7.19 -14.92
CA ALA A 313 16.96 7.91 -13.70
C ALA A 313 15.81 7.17 -12.97
N LEU A 314 14.82 6.66 -13.72
CA LEU A 314 13.75 5.83 -13.17
C LEU A 314 14.29 4.54 -12.53
N LYS A 315 15.26 3.88 -13.17
CA LYS A 315 15.91 2.69 -12.63
C LYS A 315 16.56 2.99 -11.28
N ASP A 316 17.39 4.03 -11.23
CA ASP A 316 18.09 4.43 -10.01
C ASP A 316 17.13 4.82 -8.89
N ALA A 317 16.02 5.50 -9.23
CA ALA A 317 14.98 5.86 -8.28
C ALA A 317 14.27 4.63 -7.72
N LEU A 318 13.87 3.67 -8.56
CA LEU A 318 13.26 2.41 -8.13
C LEU A 318 14.21 1.57 -7.27
N GLU A 319 15.49 1.49 -7.61
CA GLU A 319 16.50 0.81 -6.78
C GLU A 319 16.59 1.45 -5.39
N LYS A 320 16.62 2.78 -5.29
CA LYS A 320 16.64 3.52 -4.02
C LYS A 320 15.34 3.34 -3.23
N LEU A 321 14.18 3.39 -3.89
CA LEU A 321 12.90 3.14 -3.21
C LEU A 321 12.82 1.74 -2.64
N ARG A 322 13.20 0.71 -3.39
CA ARG A 322 13.23 -0.68 -2.92
C ARG A 322 14.12 -0.88 -1.69
N MET A 323 15.14 -0.04 -1.52
CA MET A 323 15.95 -0.04 -0.31
C MET A 323 15.15 0.36 0.94
N ASN A 324 14.19 1.28 0.76
CA ASN A 324 13.35 1.80 1.84
C ASN A 324 12.00 1.07 1.94
N ASP A 325 11.66 0.30 0.90
CA ASP A 325 10.40 -0.45 0.82
C ASP A 325 10.66 -1.86 0.26
N ALA A 326 10.79 -2.82 1.17
CA ALA A 326 11.07 -4.21 0.81
C ALA A 326 9.90 -4.94 0.13
N SER A 327 8.71 -4.33 0.12
CA SER A 327 7.51 -4.88 -0.54
C SER A 327 7.46 -4.55 -2.04
N LEU A 328 8.19 -3.51 -2.47
CA LEU A 328 8.29 -3.11 -3.87
C LEU A 328 9.13 -4.11 -4.66
N SER A 329 8.55 -4.72 -5.67
CA SER A 329 9.26 -5.52 -6.67
C SER A 329 9.20 -4.83 -8.03
N PHE A 330 10.26 -4.95 -8.83
CA PHE A 330 10.25 -4.45 -10.20
C PHE A 330 11.20 -5.24 -11.08
N ASP A 331 10.79 -5.45 -12.33
CA ASP A 331 11.55 -6.09 -13.39
C ASP A 331 11.52 -5.23 -14.65
N PRO A 332 12.60 -5.22 -15.45
CA PRO A 332 12.61 -4.48 -16.71
C PRO A 332 11.50 -4.97 -17.65
N GLU A 333 10.78 -4.04 -18.24
CA GLU A 333 9.72 -4.30 -19.21
C GLU A 333 9.90 -3.40 -20.44
N THR A 334 9.40 -3.87 -21.60
CA THR A 334 9.41 -3.08 -22.82
C THR A 334 8.00 -3.10 -23.43
N SER A 335 7.46 -1.92 -23.67
CA SER A 335 6.20 -1.71 -24.38
C SER A 335 6.47 -1.17 -25.79
N VAL A 336 5.72 -1.66 -26.77
CA VAL A 336 5.79 -1.13 -28.14
C VAL A 336 5.30 0.33 -28.19
N ALA A 337 4.33 0.68 -27.33
CA ALA A 337 3.74 2.01 -27.28
C ALA A 337 4.56 2.99 -26.42
N LEU A 338 5.15 2.54 -25.30
CA LEU A 338 5.77 3.39 -24.27
C LEU A 338 7.30 3.27 -24.20
N GLY A 339 7.89 2.30 -24.89
CA GLY A 339 9.34 2.07 -24.86
C GLY A 339 9.80 1.26 -23.65
N TYR A 340 10.95 1.61 -23.09
CA TYR A 340 11.56 0.93 -21.96
C TYR A 340 10.98 1.44 -20.64
N GLY A 341 10.64 0.52 -19.73
CA GLY A 341 10.11 0.80 -18.41
C GLY A 341 10.31 -0.38 -17.46
N PHE A 342 9.50 -0.45 -16.43
CA PHE A 342 9.55 -1.50 -15.43
C PHE A 342 8.15 -2.03 -15.13
N ARG A 343 8.03 -3.35 -15.01
CA ARG A 343 6.88 -4.01 -14.41
C ARG A 343 7.05 -3.99 -12.90
N CYS A 344 6.22 -3.22 -12.21
CA CYS A 344 6.28 -3.06 -10.77
C CYS A 344 5.16 -3.82 -10.08
N GLY A 345 5.48 -4.46 -8.95
CA GLY A 345 4.53 -5.14 -8.07
C GLY A 345 4.36 -4.40 -6.76
N PHE A 346 3.13 -4.25 -6.32
CA PHE A 346 2.68 -3.46 -5.17
C PHE A 346 1.77 -4.29 -4.26
N LEU A 347 1.65 -3.90 -2.99
CA LEU A 347 0.74 -4.55 -2.03
C LEU A 347 -0.73 -4.29 -2.37
N GLY A 348 -1.04 -3.09 -2.81
CA GLY A 348 -2.38 -2.65 -3.21
C GLY A 348 -2.32 -1.37 -4.02
N LEU A 349 -3.49 -0.76 -4.29
CA LEU A 349 -3.56 0.48 -5.07
C LEU A 349 -2.98 1.68 -4.34
N LEU A 350 -3.28 1.84 -3.06
CA LEU A 350 -2.74 2.95 -2.28
C LEU A 350 -1.22 2.89 -2.23
N HIS A 351 -0.64 1.70 -2.10
CA HIS A 351 0.80 1.52 -2.18
C HIS A 351 1.33 1.91 -3.56
N MET A 352 0.68 1.51 -4.65
CA MET A 352 1.03 1.90 -6.02
C MET A 352 1.02 3.43 -6.20
N ASP A 353 -0.04 4.09 -5.76
CA ASP A 353 -0.19 5.55 -5.86
C ASP A 353 0.91 6.28 -5.10
N ILE A 354 1.21 5.84 -3.88
CA ILE A 354 2.25 6.44 -3.04
C ILE A 354 3.62 6.29 -3.69
N ILE A 355 3.96 5.09 -4.18
CA ILE A 355 5.26 4.86 -4.84
C ILE A 355 5.39 5.70 -6.12
N THR A 356 4.32 5.75 -6.93
CA THR A 356 4.32 6.55 -8.16
C THR A 356 4.49 8.04 -7.84
N GLU A 357 3.72 8.56 -6.88
CA GLU A 357 3.80 9.97 -6.48
C GLU A 357 5.15 10.32 -5.84
N ARG A 358 5.76 9.40 -5.09
CA ARG A 358 7.13 9.57 -4.58
C ARG A 358 8.15 9.64 -5.71
N LEU A 359 8.07 8.75 -6.71
CA LEU A 359 8.95 8.80 -7.89
C LEU A 359 8.84 10.14 -8.62
N GLU A 360 7.64 10.68 -8.76
CA GLU A 360 7.40 11.97 -9.40
C GLU A 360 7.94 13.13 -8.57
N ARG A 361 7.68 13.18 -7.25
CA ARG A 361 8.05 14.31 -6.39
C ARG A 361 9.52 14.28 -5.94
N GLU A 362 10.05 13.12 -5.53
CA GLU A 362 11.41 13.02 -4.95
C GLU A 362 12.50 13.02 -6.04
N TRP A 363 12.19 12.55 -7.26
CA TRP A 363 13.14 12.44 -8.38
C TRP A 363 12.76 13.26 -9.61
N ASP A 364 11.69 14.08 -9.53
CA ASP A 364 11.23 14.95 -10.64
C ASP A 364 11.00 14.15 -11.95
N LEU A 365 10.43 12.95 -11.83
CA LEU A 365 10.16 12.07 -12.95
C LEU A 365 8.74 12.27 -13.45
N ASN A 366 8.57 12.36 -14.77
CA ASN A 366 7.26 12.32 -15.41
C ASN A 366 6.94 10.89 -15.81
N LEU A 367 5.93 10.28 -15.19
CA LEU A 367 5.64 8.86 -15.33
C LEU A 367 4.33 8.58 -16.08
N VAL A 368 4.32 7.47 -16.78
CA VAL A 368 3.11 6.87 -17.37
C VAL A 368 2.94 5.48 -16.79
N THR A 369 1.81 5.24 -16.14
CA THR A 369 1.47 3.94 -15.58
C THR A 369 0.43 3.23 -16.46
N THR A 370 0.57 1.92 -16.63
CA THR A 370 -0.45 1.09 -17.29
C THR A 370 -1.55 0.71 -16.30
N ALA A 371 -2.66 0.18 -16.80
CA ALA A 371 -3.73 -0.31 -15.94
C ALA A 371 -3.20 -1.38 -14.96
N PRO A 372 -3.51 -1.28 -13.66
CA PRO A 372 -3.13 -2.29 -12.70
C PRO A 372 -3.79 -3.63 -13.03
N SER A 373 -3.08 -4.70 -12.77
CA SER A 373 -3.52 -6.08 -12.99
C SER A 373 -3.11 -6.95 -11.82
N VAL A 374 -3.75 -8.12 -11.71
CA VAL A 374 -3.40 -9.16 -10.74
C VAL A 374 -2.57 -10.24 -11.41
N ILE A 375 -1.96 -11.14 -10.62
CA ILE A 375 -1.33 -12.34 -11.18
C ILE A 375 -2.41 -13.38 -11.46
N TYR A 376 -2.46 -13.85 -12.71
CA TYR A 376 -3.30 -14.97 -13.12
C TYR A 376 -2.48 -16.26 -13.16
N ARG A 377 -3.06 -17.37 -12.75
CA ARG A 377 -2.46 -18.69 -12.89
C ARG A 377 -2.99 -19.37 -14.14
N ILE A 378 -2.10 -19.63 -15.10
CA ILE A 378 -2.43 -20.20 -16.40
C ILE A 378 -1.87 -21.60 -16.47
N THR A 379 -2.73 -22.60 -16.64
CA THR A 379 -2.31 -23.97 -16.92
C THR A 379 -2.37 -24.19 -18.42
N LYS A 380 -1.24 -24.54 -19.02
CA LYS A 380 -1.14 -24.87 -20.44
C LYS A 380 -1.61 -26.29 -20.72
N THR A 381 -1.89 -26.58 -21.99
CA THR A 381 -2.29 -27.91 -22.46
C THR A 381 -1.21 -28.99 -22.28
N ASP A 382 0.06 -28.59 -22.15
CA ASP A 382 1.19 -29.47 -21.81
C ASP A 382 1.35 -29.73 -20.30
N GLY A 383 0.47 -29.15 -19.47
CA GLY A 383 0.50 -29.26 -18.01
C GLY A 383 1.41 -28.25 -17.31
N THR A 384 2.11 -27.37 -18.06
CA THR A 384 2.94 -26.32 -17.47
C THR A 384 2.08 -25.24 -16.82
N VAL A 385 2.40 -24.82 -15.60
CA VAL A 385 1.74 -23.73 -14.89
C VAL A 385 2.57 -22.46 -15.02
N LEU A 386 1.96 -21.40 -15.52
CA LEU A 386 2.56 -20.07 -15.67
C LEU A 386 1.83 -19.06 -14.79
N MET A 387 2.58 -18.27 -14.03
CA MET A 387 2.06 -17.09 -13.34
C MET A 387 2.17 -15.89 -14.29
N CYS A 388 1.04 -15.31 -14.65
CA CYS A 388 0.94 -14.26 -15.67
C CYS A 388 0.42 -12.96 -15.03
N ASP A 389 1.28 -11.98 -14.91
CA ASP A 389 0.98 -10.62 -14.42
C ASP A 389 0.82 -9.60 -15.55
N ASN A 390 1.30 -9.94 -16.76
CA ASN A 390 1.24 -9.10 -17.95
C ASN A 390 0.34 -9.70 -19.03
N PRO A 391 -0.70 -8.99 -19.50
CA PRO A 391 -1.57 -9.48 -20.58
C PRO A 391 -0.82 -9.86 -21.87
N MET A 392 0.34 -9.24 -22.12
CA MET A 392 1.14 -9.56 -23.31
C MET A 392 1.93 -10.87 -23.20
N ALA A 393 2.16 -11.34 -21.98
CA ALA A 393 2.81 -12.63 -21.71
C ALA A 393 1.82 -13.82 -21.74
N LEU A 394 0.52 -13.55 -21.98
CA LEU A 394 -0.50 -14.60 -22.06
C LEU A 394 -0.24 -15.52 -23.27
N PRO A 395 -0.15 -16.85 -23.08
CA PRO A 395 -0.01 -17.80 -24.18
C PRO A 395 -1.16 -17.71 -25.20
N PRO A 396 -0.94 -18.17 -26.45
CA PRO A 396 -2.03 -18.30 -27.42
C PRO A 396 -3.19 -19.14 -26.87
N ILE A 397 -4.43 -18.76 -27.16
CA ILE A 397 -5.66 -19.41 -26.62
C ILE A 397 -5.65 -20.93 -26.83
N GLY A 398 -5.08 -21.42 -27.92
CA GLY A 398 -4.98 -22.88 -28.19
C GLY A 398 -4.01 -23.65 -27.28
N GLU A 399 -3.14 -22.96 -26.58
CA GLU A 399 -2.19 -23.57 -25.63
C GLU A 399 -2.70 -23.50 -24.18
N ILE A 400 -3.80 -22.82 -23.92
CA ILE A 400 -4.36 -22.64 -22.58
C ILE A 400 -5.37 -23.75 -22.30
N ALA A 401 -5.13 -24.53 -21.26
CA ALA A 401 -6.08 -25.51 -20.76
C ALA A 401 -7.04 -24.90 -19.72
N MET A 402 -6.50 -24.06 -18.80
CA MET A 402 -7.27 -23.46 -17.70
C MET A 402 -6.67 -22.11 -17.32
N MET A 403 -7.54 -21.17 -16.98
CA MET A 403 -7.17 -19.87 -16.41
C MET A 403 -7.81 -19.69 -15.06
N GLU A 404 -7.01 -19.29 -14.09
CA GLU A 404 -7.46 -19.05 -12.72
C GLU A 404 -7.11 -17.62 -12.31
N GLU A 405 -8.01 -16.98 -11.55
CA GLU A 405 -7.83 -15.67 -10.97
C GLU A 405 -7.74 -15.75 -9.45
N PRO A 406 -7.01 -14.82 -8.79
CA PRO A 406 -6.93 -14.76 -7.34
C PRO A 406 -8.25 -14.29 -6.75
N PHE A 407 -8.74 -15.01 -5.74
CA PHE A 407 -9.86 -14.64 -4.90
C PHE A 407 -9.38 -14.20 -3.54
N VAL A 408 -10.06 -13.21 -2.99
CA VAL A 408 -9.86 -12.74 -1.63
C VAL A 408 -11.09 -13.03 -0.79
N HIS A 409 -10.86 -13.29 0.49
CA HIS A 409 -11.88 -13.25 1.51
C HIS A 409 -12.06 -11.80 1.95
N ALA A 410 -13.24 -11.25 1.78
CA ALA A 410 -13.59 -9.86 2.04
C ALA A 410 -14.53 -9.76 3.23
N GLU A 411 -14.17 -8.96 4.22
CA GLU A 411 -14.99 -8.64 5.39
C GLU A 411 -15.45 -7.18 5.30
N ILE A 412 -16.76 -6.97 5.31
CA ILE A 412 -17.34 -5.63 5.18
C ILE A 412 -18.24 -5.38 6.38
N PHE A 413 -17.90 -4.36 7.18
CA PHE A 413 -18.75 -3.88 8.26
C PHE A 413 -19.59 -2.70 7.76
N THR A 414 -20.89 -2.76 7.90
CA THR A 414 -21.80 -1.75 7.38
C THR A 414 -23.00 -1.53 8.33
N PRO A 415 -23.55 -0.29 8.38
CA PRO A 415 -24.83 -0.06 9.05
C PRO A 415 -25.96 -0.88 8.40
N GLN A 416 -26.96 -1.27 9.19
CA GLN A 416 -28.10 -2.08 8.72
C GLN A 416 -28.81 -1.46 7.51
N ASP A 417 -28.92 -0.13 7.47
CA ASP A 417 -29.59 0.60 6.38
C ASP A 417 -28.87 0.49 5.03
N SER A 418 -27.57 0.19 5.04
CA SER A 418 -26.73 0.11 3.84
C SER A 418 -26.47 -1.32 3.35
N VAL A 419 -26.90 -2.34 4.09
CA VAL A 419 -26.66 -3.76 3.78
C VAL A 419 -27.07 -4.11 2.34
N GLY A 420 -28.30 -3.75 1.93
CA GLY A 420 -28.80 -4.07 0.59
C GLY A 420 -27.94 -3.48 -0.52
N THR A 421 -27.55 -2.20 -0.40
CA THR A 421 -26.74 -1.51 -1.41
C THR A 421 -25.30 -2.03 -1.49
N ILE A 422 -24.75 -2.49 -0.36
CA ILE A 422 -23.42 -3.12 -0.33
C ILE A 422 -23.48 -4.54 -0.92
N MET A 423 -24.53 -5.32 -0.60
CA MET A 423 -24.73 -6.65 -1.20
C MET A 423 -24.89 -6.57 -2.73
N ASP A 424 -25.64 -5.58 -3.24
CA ASP A 424 -25.77 -5.33 -4.68
C ASP A 424 -24.39 -5.03 -5.30
N LEU A 425 -23.58 -4.19 -4.65
CA LEU A 425 -22.22 -3.90 -5.09
C LEU A 425 -21.35 -5.17 -5.17
N CYS A 426 -21.35 -5.97 -4.11
CA CYS A 426 -20.59 -7.22 -4.08
C CYS A 426 -21.04 -8.20 -5.19
N GLN A 427 -22.33 -8.29 -5.45
CA GLN A 427 -22.87 -9.12 -6.53
C GLN A 427 -22.45 -8.60 -7.91
N ASP A 428 -22.49 -7.29 -8.14
CA ASP A 428 -22.00 -6.66 -9.36
C ASP A 428 -20.50 -6.92 -9.60
N ARG A 429 -19.74 -7.10 -8.52
CA ARG A 429 -18.31 -7.44 -8.52
C ARG A 429 -18.04 -8.94 -8.48
N ARG A 430 -19.00 -9.78 -8.87
CA ARG A 430 -18.88 -11.25 -8.91
C ARG A 430 -18.59 -11.87 -7.53
N GLY A 431 -18.91 -11.17 -6.45
CA GLY A 431 -18.72 -11.66 -5.10
C GLY A 431 -19.62 -12.84 -4.78
N ILE A 432 -19.05 -13.84 -4.13
CA ILE A 432 -19.75 -15.02 -3.63
C ILE A 432 -20.06 -14.76 -2.17
N PHE A 433 -21.33 -14.61 -1.86
CA PHE A 433 -21.79 -14.43 -0.48
C PHE A 433 -21.51 -15.69 0.35
N LEU A 434 -20.93 -15.51 1.54
CA LEU A 434 -20.64 -16.60 2.47
C LEU A 434 -21.61 -16.58 3.64
N ASP A 435 -21.57 -15.51 4.43
CA ASP A 435 -22.45 -15.34 5.58
C ASP A 435 -22.65 -13.85 5.92
N MET A 436 -23.57 -13.61 6.85
CA MET A 436 -23.87 -12.29 7.40
C MET A 436 -24.11 -12.42 8.90
N GLN A 437 -23.42 -11.60 9.67
CA GLN A 437 -23.52 -11.61 11.13
C GLN A 437 -23.96 -10.22 11.61
N TYR A 438 -24.88 -10.20 12.58
CA TYR A 438 -25.34 -8.96 13.20
C TYR A 438 -24.51 -8.71 14.47
N GLU A 439 -23.80 -7.59 14.48
CA GLU A 439 -22.97 -7.17 15.61
C GLU A 439 -23.48 -5.82 16.13
N GLY A 440 -24.37 -5.89 17.12
CA GLY A 440 -25.03 -4.70 17.67
C GLY A 440 -25.81 -3.91 16.63
N THR A 441 -25.39 -2.69 16.33
CA THR A 441 -26.00 -1.80 15.34
C THR A 441 -25.45 -1.98 13.92
N ARG A 442 -24.42 -2.81 13.75
CA ARG A 442 -23.73 -3.08 12.49
C ARG A 442 -23.97 -4.49 11.99
N VAL A 443 -23.64 -4.68 10.73
CA VAL A 443 -23.70 -5.98 10.07
C VAL A 443 -22.34 -6.26 9.45
N LYS A 444 -21.78 -7.42 9.77
CA LYS A 444 -20.59 -7.97 9.13
C LYS A 444 -21.05 -8.84 7.95
N LEU A 445 -20.58 -8.53 6.76
CA LEU A 445 -20.80 -9.28 5.54
C LEU A 445 -19.51 -9.96 5.12
N ASN A 446 -19.54 -11.26 4.90
CA ASN A 446 -18.40 -12.05 4.43
C ASN A 446 -18.63 -12.51 3.00
N TYR A 447 -17.66 -12.20 2.14
CA TYR A 447 -17.69 -12.53 0.72
C TYR A 447 -16.35 -13.10 0.25
N ASP A 448 -16.40 -13.98 -0.76
CA ASP A 448 -15.25 -14.26 -1.60
C ASP A 448 -15.39 -13.46 -2.89
N ILE A 449 -14.44 -12.58 -3.18
CA ILE A 449 -14.49 -11.67 -4.33
C ILE A 449 -13.21 -11.84 -5.17
N PRO A 450 -13.29 -11.86 -6.52
CA PRO A 450 -12.09 -11.82 -7.33
C PRO A 450 -11.28 -10.55 -7.07
N LEU A 451 -9.99 -10.68 -6.81
CA LEU A 451 -9.12 -9.53 -6.49
C LEU A 451 -9.18 -8.43 -7.57
N ASN A 452 -9.22 -8.81 -8.84
CA ASN A 452 -9.29 -7.86 -9.95
C ASN A 452 -10.56 -6.99 -9.95
N GLU A 453 -11.62 -7.41 -9.26
CA GLU A 453 -12.89 -6.66 -9.18
C GLU A 453 -12.89 -5.61 -8.05
N ILE A 454 -11.93 -5.70 -7.11
CA ILE A 454 -11.85 -4.78 -5.97
C ILE A 454 -10.70 -3.77 -6.11
N ILE A 455 -9.75 -4.00 -7.03
CA ILE A 455 -8.54 -3.18 -7.17
C ILE A 455 -8.87 -1.72 -7.52
N PHE A 456 -9.92 -1.42 -8.27
CA PHE A 456 -10.10 -0.09 -8.82
C PHE A 456 -10.85 0.86 -7.87
N ASP A 457 -12.15 0.77 -7.78
CA ASP A 457 -13.01 1.76 -7.09
C ASP A 457 -13.86 1.16 -5.97
N PHE A 458 -13.65 -0.12 -5.65
CA PHE A 458 -14.52 -0.85 -4.73
C PHE A 458 -14.56 -0.21 -3.33
N PHE A 459 -13.42 0.22 -2.80
CA PHE A 459 -13.34 0.90 -1.51
C PHE A 459 -14.13 2.22 -1.52
N ASP A 460 -13.96 3.02 -2.56
CA ASP A 460 -14.67 4.29 -2.71
C ASP A 460 -16.17 4.09 -2.87
N GLN A 461 -16.57 3.06 -3.61
CA GLN A 461 -17.98 2.67 -3.76
C GLN A 461 -18.61 2.22 -2.43
N ILE A 462 -17.88 1.42 -1.64
CA ILE A 462 -18.32 1.03 -0.29
C ILE A 462 -18.54 2.28 0.57
N LYS A 463 -17.56 3.18 0.64
CA LYS A 463 -17.63 4.42 1.41
C LYS A 463 -18.79 5.31 0.93
N SER A 464 -18.91 5.53 -0.37
CA SER A 464 -19.97 6.37 -0.95
C SER A 464 -21.37 5.80 -0.66
N ARG A 465 -21.58 4.50 -0.87
CA ARG A 465 -22.89 3.84 -0.67
C ARG A 465 -23.31 3.75 0.78
N SER A 466 -22.36 3.76 1.70
CA SER A 466 -22.60 3.73 3.15
C SER A 466 -22.52 5.10 3.82
N ARG A 467 -22.37 6.19 3.06
CA ARG A 467 -22.17 7.56 3.56
C ARG A 467 -20.93 7.69 4.47
N GLY A 468 -19.90 6.90 4.19
CA GLY A 468 -18.65 6.88 4.94
C GLY A 468 -18.61 5.94 6.15
N TYR A 469 -19.70 5.23 6.46
CA TYR A 469 -19.80 4.41 7.68
C TYR A 469 -19.41 2.94 7.49
N ALA A 470 -19.25 2.44 6.28
CA ALA A 470 -18.79 1.08 6.08
C ALA A 470 -17.27 1.01 5.99
N SER A 471 -16.72 -0.04 6.58
CA SER A 471 -15.30 -0.40 6.47
C SER A 471 -15.16 -1.73 5.73
N PHE A 472 -13.99 -1.92 5.14
CA PHE A 472 -13.67 -3.05 4.30
C PHE A 472 -12.25 -3.51 4.57
N ASP A 473 -12.08 -4.81 4.72
CA ASP A 473 -10.80 -5.49 4.81
C ASP A 473 -10.81 -6.74 3.95
N TYR A 474 -9.66 -7.20 3.50
CA TYR A 474 -9.56 -8.39 2.68
C TYR A 474 -8.22 -9.10 2.85
N GLU A 475 -8.24 -10.42 2.68
CA GLU A 475 -7.05 -11.25 2.65
C GLU A 475 -7.07 -12.19 1.45
N PHE A 476 -5.88 -12.52 0.92
CA PHE A 476 -5.77 -13.50 -0.15
C PHE A 476 -6.25 -14.87 0.33
N LYS A 477 -7.11 -15.52 -0.46
CA LYS A 477 -7.65 -16.83 -0.14
C LYS A 477 -7.09 -17.95 -1.02
N ASP A 478 -7.43 -17.94 -2.30
CA ASP A 478 -7.07 -19.00 -3.23
C ASP A 478 -7.11 -18.52 -4.70
N TYR A 479 -6.71 -19.42 -5.62
CA TYR A 479 -6.91 -19.24 -7.06
C TYR A 479 -8.08 -20.11 -7.51
N ARG A 480 -9.00 -19.53 -8.30
CA ARG A 480 -10.18 -20.24 -8.82
C ARG A 480 -10.28 -20.09 -10.32
N GLU A 481 -10.71 -21.18 -10.98
CA GLU A 481 -10.99 -21.19 -12.40
C GLU A 481 -12.03 -20.13 -12.77
N SER A 482 -11.75 -19.38 -13.85
CA SER A 482 -12.63 -18.31 -14.33
C SER A 482 -12.56 -18.16 -15.84
N GLN A 483 -13.67 -17.71 -16.43
CA GLN A 483 -13.76 -17.47 -17.87
C GLN A 483 -13.11 -16.14 -18.25
N LEU A 484 -11.79 -16.10 -18.23
CA LEU A 484 -10.99 -14.93 -18.53
C LEU A 484 -10.71 -14.82 -20.03
N VAL A 485 -10.64 -13.58 -20.51
CA VAL A 485 -10.26 -13.27 -21.89
C VAL A 485 -9.29 -12.09 -21.92
N LYS A 486 -8.36 -12.12 -22.87
CA LYS A 486 -7.53 -10.97 -23.17
C LYS A 486 -8.33 -10.00 -24.02
N LEU A 487 -8.44 -8.77 -23.56
CA LEU A 487 -9.05 -7.66 -24.28
C LEU A 487 -7.95 -6.76 -24.82
N ASP A 488 -7.77 -6.77 -26.14
CA ASP A 488 -6.80 -5.94 -26.84
C ASP A 488 -7.46 -4.65 -27.34
N ILE A 489 -6.79 -3.52 -27.15
CA ILE A 489 -7.20 -2.23 -27.71
C ILE A 489 -6.33 -1.90 -28.92
N LEU A 490 -6.99 -1.69 -30.07
CA LEU A 490 -6.32 -1.35 -31.31
C LEU A 490 -6.55 0.13 -31.64
N LEU A 491 -5.47 0.81 -31.93
CA LEU A 491 -5.45 2.18 -32.44
C LEU A 491 -5.01 2.16 -33.90
N ASN A 492 -5.85 2.62 -34.80
CA ASN A 492 -5.61 2.58 -36.24
C ASN A 492 -5.31 1.17 -36.80
N GLY A 493 -5.77 0.11 -36.11
CA GLY A 493 -5.58 -1.29 -36.51
C GLY A 493 -4.35 -1.96 -35.89
N GLU A 494 -3.53 -1.23 -35.13
CA GLU A 494 -2.38 -1.76 -34.41
C GLU A 494 -2.71 -1.92 -32.91
N ILE A 495 -2.30 -3.03 -32.31
CA ILE A 495 -2.51 -3.30 -30.88
C ILE A 495 -1.65 -2.32 -30.07
N CYS A 496 -2.31 -1.62 -29.14
CA CYS A 496 -1.63 -0.84 -28.12
C CYS A 496 -1.52 -1.70 -26.86
N ASP A 497 -0.35 -2.27 -26.63
CA ASP A 497 -0.06 -3.22 -25.54
C ASP A 497 -0.33 -2.61 -24.16
N ALA A 498 -0.07 -1.33 -23.96
CA ALA A 498 -0.29 -0.61 -22.72
C ALA A 498 -1.77 -0.51 -22.29
N PHE A 499 -2.72 -0.72 -23.23
CA PHE A 499 -4.16 -0.77 -22.96
C PHE A 499 -4.74 -2.18 -22.95
N SER A 500 -3.93 -3.21 -23.20
CA SER A 500 -4.39 -4.60 -23.15
C SER A 500 -4.61 -5.03 -21.71
N ILE A 501 -5.75 -5.65 -21.42
CA ILE A 501 -6.13 -6.12 -20.09
C ILE A 501 -6.69 -7.55 -20.14
N ILE A 502 -6.62 -8.26 -19.00
CA ILE A 502 -7.31 -9.54 -18.81
C ILE A 502 -8.57 -9.27 -18.00
N VAL A 503 -9.72 -9.69 -18.50
CA VAL A 503 -11.02 -9.45 -17.89
C VAL A 503 -11.91 -10.68 -17.97
N HIS A 504 -12.91 -10.75 -17.09
CA HIS A 504 -13.95 -11.78 -17.20
C HIS A 504 -14.76 -11.59 -18.49
N ARG A 505 -15.08 -12.71 -19.15
CA ARG A 505 -15.74 -12.73 -20.48
C ARG A 505 -17.03 -11.92 -20.51
N ASP A 506 -17.85 -12.00 -19.47
CA ASP A 506 -19.15 -11.32 -19.42
C ASP A 506 -19.01 -9.79 -19.34
N LYS A 507 -17.91 -9.30 -18.76
CA LYS A 507 -17.62 -7.87 -18.61
C LYS A 507 -16.81 -7.29 -19.77
N ALA A 508 -16.26 -8.14 -20.64
CA ALA A 508 -15.34 -7.72 -21.69
C ALA A 508 -15.95 -6.71 -22.68
N TYR A 509 -17.22 -6.88 -23.05
CA TYR A 509 -17.91 -5.95 -23.95
C TYR A 509 -18.09 -4.57 -23.32
N GLY A 510 -18.63 -4.51 -22.09
CA GLY A 510 -18.85 -3.25 -21.37
C GLY A 510 -17.54 -2.49 -21.17
N ARG A 511 -16.51 -3.21 -20.69
CA ARG A 511 -15.16 -2.67 -20.49
C ARG A 511 -14.54 -2.14 -21.79
N GLY A 512 -14.55 -2.96 -22.84
CA GLY A 512 -14.00 -2.56 -24.13
C GLY A 512 -14.69 -1.35 -24.74
N ARG A 513 -16.01 -1.24 -24.61
CA ARG A 513 -16.78 -0.10 -25.05
C ARG A 513 -16.42 1.18 -24.27
N SER A 514 -16.39 1.09 -22.96
CA SER A 514 -16.05 2.22 -22.08
C SER A 514 -14.63 2.75 -22.37
N ILE A 515 -13.63 1.85 -22.52
CA ILE A 515 -12.27 2.24 -22.92
C ILE A 515 -12.27 2.97 -24.26
N CYS A 516 -12.96 2.43 -25.28
CA CYS A 516 -13.03 3.07 -26.59
C CYS A 516 -13.68 4.46 -26.55
N GLU A 517 -14.74 4.64 -25.76
CA GLU A 517 -15.42 5.93 -25.56
C GLU A 517 -14.50 6.95 -24.89
N LYS A 518 -13.84 6.61 -23.77
CA LYS A 518 -12.90 7.50 -23.06
C LYS A 518 -11.69 7.85 -23.94
N LEU A 519 -11.07 6.90 -24.60
CA LEU A 519 -9.95 7.16 -25.51
C LEU A 519 -10.33 8.09 -26.66
N LYS A 520 -11.55 7.99 -27.19
CA LYS A 520 -12.06 8.89 -28.23
C LYS A 520 -12.13 10.34 -27.75
N ASP A 521 -12.47 10.56 -26.50
CA ASP A 521 -12.60 11.90 -25.93
C ASP A 521 -11.23 12.54 -25.62
N VAL A 522 -10.24 11.73 -25.22
CA VAL A 522 -8.91 12.19 -24.81
C VAL A 522 -7.92 12.26 -25.98
N ILE A 523 -7.98 11.30 -26.92
CA ILE A 523 -7.05 11.32 -28.06
C ILE A 523 -7.36 12.51 -28.99
N PRO A 524 -6.40 13.43 -29.22
CA PRO A 524 -6.61 14.60 -30.03
C PRO A 524 -6.85 14.24 -31.50
N ARG A 525 -7.72 15.01 -32.17
CA ARG A 525 -7.95 14.85 -33.60
C ARG A 525 -6.66 15.07 -34.38
N GLN A 526 -6.33 14.13 -35.24
CA GLN A 526 -5.17 14.21 -36.13
C GLN A 526 -5.62 14.45 -37.58
N MET A 527 -4.67 14.54 -38.50
CA MET A 527 -4.95 14.80 -39.91
C MET A 527 -5.67 13.65 -40.64
N PHE A 528 -5.75 12.48 -39.98
CA PHE A 528 -6.44 11.28 -40.42
C PHE A 528 -7.43 10.76 -39.38
N GLU A 529 -8.32 9.90 -39.75
CA GLU A 529 -9.30 9.24 -38.89
C GLU A 529 -8.62 8.13 -38.09
N ILE A 530 -8.82 8.09 -36.79
CA ILE A 530 -8.25 7.07 -35.89
C ILE A 530 -9.40 6.17 -35.43
N PRO A 531 -9.55 4.95 -35.96
CA PRO A 531 -10.44 3.96 -35.37
C PRO A 531 -9.82 3.41 -34.11
N ILE A 532 -10.59 3.39 -33.03
CA ILE A 532 -10.29 2.79 -31.74
C ILE A 532 -11.16 1.54 -31.64
N GLN A 533 -10.57 0.39 -31.44
CA GLN A 533 -11.28 -0.88 -31.45
C GLN A 533 -10.87 -1.72 -30.24
N ALA A 534 -11.85 -2.35 -29.59
CA ALA A 534 -11.62 -3.38 -28.59
C ALA A 534 -11.86 -4.75 -29.23
N ALA A 535 -10.93 -5.68 -29.04
CA ALA A 535 -10.97 -7.00 -29.66
C ALA A 535 -10.62 -8.12 -28.68
N ILE A 536 -11.23 -9.29 -28.87
CA ILE A 536 -10.92 -10.54 -28.17
C ILE A 536 -10.50 -11.57 -29.22
N GLY A 537 -9.26 -12.07 -29.12
CA GLY A 537 -8.74 -13.07 -30.08
C GLY A 537 -8.83 -12.62 -31.53
N GLY A 538 -8.63 -11.32 -31.80
CA GLY A 538 -8.72 -10.73 -33.15
C GLY A 538 -10.15 -10.35 -33.60
N LYS A 539 -11.20 -10.74 -32.87
CA LYS A 539 -12.57 -10.34 -33.14
C LYS A 539 -12.90 -9.01 -32.45
N VAL A 540 -13.21 -7.98 -33.26
CA VAL A 540 -13.63 -6.67 -32.74
C VAL A 540 -15.01 -6.78 -32.09
N ILE A 541 -15.11 -6.35 -30.83
CA ILE A 541 -16.34 -6.37 -30.03
C ILE A 541 -16.92 -4.95 -29.82
N ALA A 542 -16.06 -3.92 -29.77
CA ALA A 542 -16.49 -2.53 -29.68
C ALA A 542 -15.61 -1.65 -30.58
N ARG A 543 -16.17 -0.54 -31.05
CA ARG A 543 -15.47 0.39 -31.94
C ARG A 543 -15.97 1.81 -31.74
N GLU A 544 -15.02 2.73 -31.62
CA GLU A 544 -15.21 4.17 -31.70
C GLU A 544 -14.25 4.79 -32.74
N THR A 545 -14.44 6.06 -33.05
CA THR A 545 -13.61 6.71 -34.08
C THR A 545 -13.37 8.18 -33.73
N VAL A 546 -12.09 8.58 -33.65
CA VAL A 546 -11.68 9.97 -33.59
C VAL A 546 -11.68 10.55 -35.01
N LYS A 547 -12.56 11.53 -35.26
CA LYS A 547 -12.70 12.13 -36.59
C LYS A 547 -11.45 12.93 -36.98
N ALA A 548 -11.02 12.84 -38.22
CA ALA A 548 -9.91 13.62 -38.74
C ALA A 548 -10.16 15.13 -38.67
N MET A 549 -9.10 15.92 -38.45
CA MET A 549 -9.17 17.37 -38.59
C MET A 549 -9.59 17.73 -40.03
N ARG A 550 -10.54 18.63 -40.15
CA ARG A 550 -10.99 19.15 -41.43
C ARG A 550 -10.26 20.46 -41.72
N LYS A 551 -9.36 20.46 -42.70
CA LYS A 551 -8.84 21.69 -43.28
C LYS A 551 -9.81 22.16 -44.34
N ASP A 552 -10.32 23.38 -44.24
CA ASP A 552 -11.19 23.95 -45.24
C ASP A 552 -10.37 24.29 -46.51
N VAL A 553 -10.25 23.29 -47.40
CA VAL A 553 -9.54 23.45 -48.68
C VAL A 553 -10.33 24.25 -49.71
N LEU A 554 -11.60 24.54 -49.39
CA LEU A 554 -12.51 25.28 -50.27
C LEU A 554 -12.57 26.77 -49.97
N ALA A 555 -12.02 27.21 -48.82
CA ALA A 555 -12.02 28.62 -48.36
C ALA A 555 -11.41 29.59 -49.40
N LYS A 556 -10.46 29.10 -50.21
CA LYS A 556 -9.80 29.90 -51.27
C LYS A 556 -10.43 29.73 -52.67
N CYS A 557 -11.54 28.99 -52.76
CA CYS A 557 -12.22 28.79 -54.05
C CYS A 557 -13.30 29.84 -54.24
N TYR A 558 -12.93 30.97 -54.87
CA TYR A 558 -13.87 31.98 -55.31
C TYR A 558 -14.56 31.49 -56.61
N GLY A 559 -15.92 31.49 -56.66
CA GLY A 559 -16.72 31.16 -57.81
C GLY A 559 -17.25 29.73 -57.91
N GLY A 560 -18.19 29.49 -58.78
CA GLY A 560 -19.00 28.27 -58.93
C GLY A 560 -18.33 27.04 -59.60
N ASP A 561 -17.01 26.97 -59.65
CA ASP A 561 -16.29 25.81 -60.30
C ASP A 561 -16.40 24.54 -59.43
N ILE A 562 -17.47 23.79 -59.73
CA ILE A 562 -17.81 22.53 -59.04
C ILE A 562 -16.72 21.47 -59.32
N SER A 563 -16.10 21.46 -60.49
CA SER A 563 -15.09 20.49 -60.88
C SER A 563 -13.80 20.66 -60.06
N ARG A 564 -13.39 21.89 -59.85
CA ARG A 564 -12.21 22.23 -59.03
C ARG A 564 -12.45 21.91 -57.54
N LYS A 565 -13.68 22.18 -57.04
CA LYS A 565 -14.07 21.82 -55.66
C LYS A 565 -14.04 20.31 -55.46
N LYS A 566 -14.59 19.51 -56.37
CA LYS A 566 -14.52 18.05 -56.31
C LYS A 566 -13.07 17.53 -56.33
N LYS A 567 -12.23 18.02 -57.24
CA LYS A 567 -10.81 17.63 -57.35
C LYS A 567 -10.01 17.93 -56.05
N LEU A 568 -10.27 19.07 -55.43
CA LEU A 568 -9.61 19.44 -54.15
C LEU A 568 -10.06 18.53 -53.01
N LEU A 569 -11.34 18.16 -52.95
CA LEU A 569 -11.88 17.25 -51.95
C LEU A 569 -11.34 15.81 -52.15
N GLU A 570 -11.22 15.37 -53.41
CA GLU A 570 -10.60 14.05 -53.74
C GLU A 570 -9.13 14.01 -53.33
N LYS A 571 -8.34 15.02 -53.68
CA LYS A 571 -6.93 15.12 -53.23
C LYS A 571 -6.80 15.14 -51.74
N GLN A 572 -7.70 15.80 -51.02
CA GLN A 572 -7.72 15.79 -49.54
C GLN A 572 -8.03 14.38 -49.02
N LYS A 573 -8.99 13.68 -49.63
CA LYS A 573 -9.35 12.31 -49.27
C LYS A 573 -8.19 11.33 -49.52
N GLU A 574 -7.52 11.42 -50.67
CA GLU A 574 -6.33 10.61 -50.97
C GLU A 574 -5.15 10.93 -50.03
N GLY A 575 -4.90 12.22 -49.75
CA GLY A 575 -3.87 12.64 -48.81
C GLY A 575 -4.11 12.08 -47.41
N LYS A 576 -5.35 12.11 -46.91
CA LYS A 576 -5.76 11.52 -45.63
C LYS A 576 -5.58 10.00 -45.62
N LYS A 577 -5.90 9.32 -46.75
CA LYS A 577 -5.72 7.87 -46.89
C LYS A 577 -4.24 7.48 -46.82
N ARG A 578 -3.36 8.25 -47.49
CA ARG A 578 -1.90 8.04 -47.40
C ARG A 578 -1.37 8.31 -46.00
N MET A 579 -1.77 9.41 -45.37
CA MET A 579 -1.36 9.72 -43.98
C MET A 579 -1.78 8.66 -42.97
N ARG A 580 -2.95 8.02 -43.18
CA ARG A 580 -3.41 6.90 -42.37
C ARG A 580 -2.53 5.64 -42.51
N GLN A 581 -1.91 5.42 -43.68
CA GLN A 581 -1.04 4.27 -43.91
C GLN A 581 0.36 4.42 -43.32
N PHE A 582 0.83 5.66 -43.09
CA PHE A 582 2.18 5.96 -42.62
C PHE A 582 2.24 6.75 -41.30
N GLY A 583 1.10 7.20 -40.77
CA GLY A 583 1.03 8.00 -39.55
C GLY A 583 0.96 7.12 -38.31
N THR A 584 1.92 7.26 -37.42
CA THR A 584 1.86 6.77 -36.06
C THR A 584 0.84 7.59 -35.26
N VAL A 585 -0.02 6.93 -34.50
CA VAL A 585 -0.97 7.59 -33.60
C VAL A 585 -0.23 8.07 -32.37
N GLN A 586 -0.20 9.38 -32.17
CA GLN A 586 0.35 9.94 -30.92
C GLN A 586 -0.71 9.81 -29.82
N VAL A 587 -0.41 9.04 -28.81
CA VAL A 587 -1.26 8.83 -27.61
C VAL A 587 -0.70 9.75 -26.52
N PRO A 588 -1.46 10.74 -26.05
CA PRO A 588 -1.02 11.59 -24.95
C PRO A 588 -1.01 10.81 -23.62
N SER A 589 -0.19 11.23 -22.66
CA SER A 589 -0.11 10.63 -21.32
C SER A 589 -1.45 10.63 -20.58
N GLU A 590 -2.28 11.67 -20.81
CA GLU A 590 -3.60 11.76 -20.23
C GLU A 590 -4.54 10.62 -20.67
N ALA A 591 -4.28 9.97 -21.83
CA ALA A 591 -5.08 8.83 -22.29
C ALA A 591 -4.88 7.59 -21.41
N PHE A 592 -3.68 7.39 -20.87
CA PHE A 592 -3.40 6.28 -19.94
C PHE A 592 -4.08 6.53 -18.60
N LEU A 593 -3.98 7.76 -18.07
CA LEU A 593 -4.68 8.18 -16.85
C LEU A 593 -6.21 8.10 -16.99
N ALA A 594 -6.74 8.46 -18.17
CA ALA A 594 -8.18 8.40 -18.41
C ALA A 594 -8.72 6.95 -18.40
N VAL A 595 -7.93 5.99 -18.87
CA VAL A 595 -8.29 4.56 -18.80
C VAL A 595 -8.25 4.06 -17.36
N LEU A 596 -7.29 4.52 -16.54
CA LEU A 596 -7.20 4.18 -15.11
C LEU A 596 -8.41 4.69 -14.30
N LYS A 597 -8.88 5.91 -14.60
CA LYS A 597 -9.99 6.55 -13.88
C LYS A 597 -11.39 6.10 -14.33
N MET A 598 -11.48 5.15 -15.24
CA MET A 598 -12.77 4.68 -15.79
C MET A 598 -13.68 3.99 -14.78
N ASP A 599 -13.13 3.54 -13.68
CA ASP A 599 -13.84 2.79 -12.64
C ASP A 599 -14.34 3.69 -11.50
N SER A 600 -14.01 4.98 -11.55
CA SER A 600 -14.39 5.99 -10.54
C SER A 600 -15.64 6.80 -10.91
N ASP A 601 -16.18 6.66 -12.11
CA ASP A 601 -17.43 7.27 -12.60
C ASP A 601 -18.51 6.14 -12.69
#